data_88b1c6ff31fb871356015016b3305dfe
#
_entry.id   88b1c6ff31fb871356015016b3305dfe
#
_cell.length_a   1.000
_cell.length_b   1.000
_cell.length_c   1.000
_cell.angle_alpha   90.00
_cell.angle_beta   90.00
_cell.angle_gamma   90.00
#
_symmetry.space_group_name_H-M   'P 1'
#
loop_
_entity.id
_entity.type
_entity.pdbx_description
1 polymer ?
#
loop_
_entity_poly.entity_id
_entity_poly.type
_entity_poly.pdbx_seq_one_letter_code
_entity_poly.pdbx_strand_id
1 'polypeptide(L)'
;MWLHVDASFGGCAAIIPEMRHVLDGCDKADSLIMNPHKWMFTPVDVSILFTSKRSVLKQAFSLVPEYLKTQTEGEVDNYMDYGIALGRRFRSLKLWLVIKYFGESGLADRLRENIRLGGLFKSYVEKSPIFELIAPVPFSDVCYNKS
;
A
#
# COMPACT_ATOMS: atom_id res chain seq x y z
N MET A 1 -18.87 -0.55 -14.00
CA MET A 1 -18.53 -0.17 -12.61
C MET A 1 -17.03 -0.35 -12.43
N TRP A 2 -16.35 0.53 -11.70
CA TRP A 2 -14.92 0.41 -11.38
C TRP A 2 -14.76 -0.26 -10.01
N LEU A 3 -14.02 -1.35 -9.95
CA LEU A 3 -13.69 -2.04 -8.70
C LEU A 3 -12.30 -1.60 -8.23
N HIS A 4 -12.26 -0.89 -7.11
CA HIS A 4 -11.02 -0.49 -6.44
C HIS A 4 -10.84 -1.24 -5.14
N VAL A 5 -9.64 -1.75 -4.90
CA VAL A 5 -9.26 -2.39 -3.64
C VAL A 5 -8.34 -1.47 -2.86
N ASP A 6 -8.80 -1.04 -1.68
CA ASP A 6 -7.95 -0.33 -0.73
C ASP A 6 -7.19 -1.35 0.14
N ALA A 7 -5.99 -1.68 -0.30
CA ALA A 7 -5.03 -2.51 0.42
C ALA A 7 -3.90 -1.65 1.04
N SER A 8 -4.18 -0.38 1.30
CA SER A 8 -3.16 0.61 1.68
C SER A 8 -2.37 0.22 2.92
N PHE A 9 -2.97 -0.47 3.89
CA PHE A 9 -2.29 -1.02 5.05
C PHE A 9 -2.05 -2.52 4.92
N GLY A 10 -3.12 -3.31 4.88
CA GLY A 10 -3.09 -4.77 4.93
C GLY A 10 -2.43 -5.45 3.72
N GLY A 11 -2.39 -4.79 2.56
CA GLY A 11 -1.75 -5.35 1.37
C GLY A 11 -0.26 -5.68 1.56
N CYS A 12 0.44 -4.98 2.45
CA CYS A 12 1.83 -5.27 2.78
C CYS A 12 2.00 -6.66 3.45
N ALA A 13 0.96 -7.18 4.11
CA ALA A 13 1.00 -8.51 4.72
C ALA A 13 1.20 -9.63 3.72
N ALA A 14 0.86 -9.43 2.44
CA ALA A 14 1.04 -10.43 1.39
C ALA A 14 2.50 -10.83 1.13
N ILE A 15 3.49 -10.09 1.66
CA ILE A 15 4.90 -10.50 1.65
C ILE A 15 5.12 -11.74 2.55
N ILE A 16 4.27 -11.95 3.55
CA ILE A 16 4.27 -13.10 4.44
C ILE A 16 3.55 -14.24 3.70
N PRO A 17 4.20 -15.39 3.42
CA PRO A 17 3.60 -16.45 2.63
C PRO A 17 2.22 -16.91 3.11
N GLU A 18 2.06 -17.07 4.43
CA GLU A 18 0.80 -17.50 5.05
C GLU A 18 -0.31 -16.44 5.05
N MET A 19 0.04 -15.17 4.74
CA MET A 19 -0.90 -14.05 4.68
C MET A 19 -1.28 -13.66 3.25
N ARG A 20 -0.82 -14.36 2.22
CA ARG A 20 -1.09 -14.03 0.81
C ARG A 20 -2.57 -14.01 0.47
N HIS A 21 -3.39 -14.74 1.22
CA HIS A 21 -4.84 -14.76 1.08
C HIS A 21 -5.51 -13.39 1.25
N VAL A 22 -4.83 -12.41 1.85
CA VAL A 22 -5.36 -11.04 2.01
C VAL A 22 -5.57 -10.33 0.66
N LEU A 23 -4.93 -10.84 -0.40
CA LEU A 23 -5.09 -10.35 -1.78
C LEU A 23 -5.92 -11.28 -2.67
N ASP A 24 -6.59 -12.31 -2.12
CA ASP A 24 -7.42 -13.21 -2.90
C ASP A 24 -8.54 -12.44 -3.61
N GLY A 25 -8.69 -12.68 -4.91
CA GLY A 25 -9.65 -11.99 -5.76
C GLY A 25 -9.24 -10.59 -6.24
N CYS A 26 -8.09 -10.07 -5.82
CA CYS A 26 -7.59 -8.76 -6.29
C CYS A 26 -7.24 -8.75 -7.78
N ASP A 27 -7.04 -9.90 -8.39
CA ASP A 27 -6.89 -10.08 -9.85
C ASP A 27 -8.11 -9.58 -10.65
N LYS A 28 -9.29 -9.52 -10.01
CA LYS A 28 -10.53 -9.01 -10.60
C LYS A 28 -10.69 -7.50 -10.45
N ALA A 29 -9.82 -6.83 -9.70
CA ALA A 29 -9.91 -5.41 -9.47
C ALA A 29 -9.42 -4.59 -10.68
N ASP A 30 -10.05 -3.45 -10.93
CA ASP A 30 -9.58 -2.47 -11.90
C ASP A 30 -8.36 -1.70 -11.38
N SER A 31 -8.30 -1.50 -10.06
CA SER A 31 -7.15 -0.90 -9.39
C SER A 31 -7.02 -1.36 -7.93
N LEU A 32 -5.79 -1.30 -7.43
CA LEU A 32 -5.44 -1.59 -6.05
C LEU A 32 -4.42 -0.57 -5.56
N ILE A 33 -4.58 -0.09 -4.33
CA ILE A 33 -3.60 0.78 -3.67
C ILE A 33 -2.88 0.03 -2.55
N MET A 34 -1.57 0.26 -2.43
CA MET A 34 -0.74 -0.20 -1.31
C MET A 34 0.18 0.93 -0.86
N ASN A 35 0.33 1.11 0.46
CA ASN A 35 1.14 2.18 1.02
C ASN A 35 2.33 1.63 1.83
N PRO A 36 3.49 1.41 1.20
CA PRO A 36 4.70 0.96 1.89
C PRO A 36 5.12 1.84 3.07
N HIS A 37 4.78 3.15 3.02
CA HIS A 37 5.04 4.06 4.12
C HIS A 37 4.19 3.83 5.38
N LYS A 38 3.13 3.00 5.30
CA LYS A 38 2.33 2.62 6.47
C LYS A 38 2.92 1.42 7.19
N TRP A 39 3.17 0.33 6.46
CA TRP A 39 3.52 -0.93 7.11
C TRP A 39 4.64 -1.74 6.41
N MET A 40 5.50 -1.07 5.63
CA MET A 40 6.70 -1.68 5.03
C MET A 40 7.98 -0.92 5.39
N PHE A 41 8.02 -0.30 6.56
CA PHE A 41 9.21 0.39 7.10
C PHE A 41 9.82 1.42 6.14
N THR A 42 9.01 1.92 5.20
CA THR A 42 9.44 2.93 4.23
C THR A 42 9.07 4.32 4.74
N PRO A 43 10.00 5.28 4.77
CA PRO A 43 9.68 6.64 5.19
C PRO A 43 8.56 7.28 4.36
N VAL A 44 7.71 8.08 4.97
CA VAL A 44 6.66 8.87 4.31
C VAL A 44 7.31 9.78 3.25
N ASP A 45 6.79 9.86 2.04
CA ASP A 45 5.59 9.24 1.52
C ASP A 45 5.91 8.24 0.40
N VAL A 46 5.29 7.07 0.42
CA VAL A 46 5.28 6.11 -0.70
C VAL A 46 3.92 5.44 -0.76
N SER A 47 3.18 5.71 -1.83
CA SER A 47 1.93 5.04 -2.17
C SER A 47 2.06 4.44 -3.57
N ILE A 48 1.61 3.22 -3.76
CA ILE A 48 1.68 2.51 -5.03
C ILE A 48 0.26 2.25 -5.50
N LEU A 49 -0.05 2.68 -6.70
CA LEU A 49 -1.28 2.33 -7.39
C LEU A 49 -0.97 1.27 -8.45
N PHE A 50 -1.61 0.13 -8.33
CA PHE A 50 -1.66 -0.90 -9.37
C PHE A 50 -2.96 -0.75 -10.15
N THR A 51 -2.89 -0.87 -11.48
CA THR A 51 -4.08 -0.87 -12.33
C THR A 51 -3.89 -1.73 -13.56
N SER A 52 -4.94 -2.44 -13.93
CA SER A 52 -5.05 -3.17 -15.19
C SER A 52 -5.42 -2.25 -16.38
N LYS A 53 -5.86 -1.01 -16.09
CA LYS A 53 -6.43 -0.08 -17.08
C LYS A 53 -5.61 1.22 -17.18
N ARG A 54 -4.31 1.09 -17.55
CA ARG A 54 -3.37 2.23 -17.66
C ARG A 54 -3.87 3.33 -18.59
N SER A 55 -4.50 2.95 -19.72
CA SER A 55 -5.01 3.92 -20.71
C SER A 55 -6.09 4.84 -20.14
N VAL A 56 -6.91 4.34 -19.22
CA VAL A 56 -7.95 5.16 -18.56
C VAL A 56 -7.33 6.25 -17.70
N LEU A 57 -6.24 5.94 -16.98
CA LEU A 57 -5.52 6.95 -16.21
C LEU A 57 -4.91 8.04 -17.11
N LYS A 58 -4.26 7.63 -18.22
CA LYS A 58 -3.74 8.59 -19.21
C LYS A 58 -4.86 9.47 -19.76
N GLN A 59 -6.00 8.90 -20.16
CA GLN A 59 -7.15 9.67 -20.65
C GLN A 59 -7.70 10.67 -19.62
N ALA A 60 -7.69 10.29 -18.33
CA ALA A 60 -8.22 11.13 -17.26
C ALA A 60 -7.28 12.26 -16.84
N PHE A 61 -5.95 12.05 -16.92
CA PHE A 61 -4.96 12.95 -16.32
C PHE A 61 -4.01 13.60 -17.33
N SER A 62 -3.92 13.08 -18.58
CA SER A 62 -3.04 13.66 -19.59
C SER A 62 -3.61 14.98 -20.10
N LEU A 63 -3.32 16.04 -19.38
CA LEU A 63 -3.49 17.42 -19.81
C LEU A 63 -2.12 17.92 -20.31
N VAL A 64 -1.67 17.41 -21.47
CA VAL A 64 -0.35 17.79 -22.00
C VAL A 64 -0.47 19.11 -22.75
N PRO A 65 -0.04 20.25 -22.17
CA PRO A 65 0.11 21.49 -22.92
C PRO A 65 1.06 21.27 -24.09
N GLU A 66 0.83 22.01 -25.21
CA GLU A 66 1.59 21.84 -26.46
C GLU A 66 3.11 21.91 -26.25
N TYR A 67 3.59 22.76 -25.32
CA TYR A 67 5.03 22.91 -25.03
C TYR A 67 5.66 21.74 -24.27
N LEU A 68 4.87 20.78 -23.75
CA LEU A 68 5.35 19.57 -23.07
C LEU A 68 5.29 18.34 -23.95
N LYS A 69 4.76 18.45 -25.18
CA LYS A 69 4.81 17.35 -26.15
C LYS A 69 6.25 17.12 -26.58
N THR A 70 6.79 15.97 -26.24
CA THR A 70 8.13 15.54 -26.67
C THR A 70 8.04 14.67 -27.91
N GLN A 71 9.07 14.70 -28.78
CA GLN A 71 9.14 13.87 -30.00
C GLN A 71 9.22 12.36 -29.69
N THR A 72 9.39 11.98 -28.42
CA THR A 72 9.47 10.59 -27.94
C THR A 72 8.14 10.08 -27.41
N GLU A 73 7.02 10.69 -27.80
CA GLU A 73 5.68 10.24 -27.39
C GLU A 73 5.44 8.82 -27.94
N GLY A 74 5.31 7.84 -27.03
CA GLY A 74 5.16 6.41 -27.34
C GLY A 74 6.38 5.54 -27.04
N GLU A 75 7.58 6.09 -26.92
CA GLU A 75 8.81 5.36 -26.54
C GLU A 75 9.07 5.39 -25.03
N VAL A 76 8.53 6.38 -24.33
CA VAL A 76 8.76 6.61 -22.90
C VAL A 76 7.44 6.77 -22.16
N ASP A 77 7.30 6.12 -21.01
CA ASP A 77 6.19 6.35 -20.09
C ASP A 77 6.42 7.60 -19.24
N ASN A 78 5.72 8.68 -19.54
CA ASN A 78 5.74 9.90 -18.75
C ASN A 78 4.80 9.75 -17.56
N TYR A 79 5.34 9.65 -16.34
CA TYR A 79 4.53 9.46 -15.14
C TYR A 79 3.63 10.65 -14.79
N MET A 80 3.88 11.83 -15.34
CA MET A 80 2.97 12.99 -15.21
C MET A 80 1.59 12.73 -15.81
N ASP A 81 1.50 11.84 -16.81
CA ASP A 81 0.25 11.49 -17.49
C ASP A 81 -0.68 10.61 -16.66
N TYR A 82 -0.22 10.11 -15.51
CA TYR A 82 -0.96 9.20 -14.65
C TYR A 82 -1.50 9.85 -13.37
N GLY A 83 -1.43 11.17 -13.25
CA GLY A 83 -1.92 11.86 -12.06
C GLY A 83 -1.80 13.38 -12.19
N ILE A 84 -2.26 14.08 -11.17
CA ILE A 84 -2.33 15.55 -11.14
C ILE A 84 -0.97 16.26 -10.99
N ALA A 85 0.07 15.55 -10.57
CA ALA A 85 1.38 16.14 -10.28
C ALA A 85 2.31 16.07 -11.49
N LEU A 86 2.73 17.23 -12.00
CA LEU A 86 3.70 17.34 -13.09
C LEU A 86 5.08 16.83 -12.65
N GLY A 87 5.59 17.33 -11.53
CA GLY A 87 6.87 16.89 -10.96
C GLY A 87 6.69 15.80 -9.92
N ARG A 88 7.55 14.78 -9.94
CA ARG A 88 7.48 13.65 -9.01
C ARG A 88 8.81 13.43 -8.31
N ARG A 89 8.75 13.15 -7.01
CA ARG A 89 9.88 12.65 -6.24
C ARG A 89 10.20 11.22 -6.68
N PHE A 90 11.46 10.83 -6.64
CA PHE A 90 11.89 9.45 -6.89
C PHE A 90 11.60 8.56 -5.66
N ARG A 91 10.32 8.35 -5.37
CA ARG A 91 9.84 7.62 -4.19
C ARG A 91 10.23 6.15 -4.18
N SER A 92 10.33 5.53 -5.36
CA SER A 92 10.70 4.13 -5.49
C SER A 92 12.12 3.83 -4.99
N LEU A 93 13.03 4.81 -5.00
CA LEU A 93 14.41 4.60 -4.52
C LEU A 93 14.44 4.20 -3.04
N LYS A 94 13.71 4.89 -2.18
CA LYS A 94 13.68 4.55 -0.75
C LYS A 94 12.99 3.21 -0.47
N LEU A 95 11.94 2.88 -1.22
CA LEU A 95 11.31 1.56 -1.16
C LEU A 95 12.31 0.46 -1.59
N TRP A 96 13.02 0.69 -2.70
CA TRP A 96 14.04 -0.24 -3.17
C TRP A 96 15.14 -0.45 -2.11
N LEU A 97 15.62 0.63 -1.47
CA LEU A 97 16.62 0.55 -0.40
C LEU A 97 16.13 -0.29 0.79
N VAL A 98 14.88 -0.09 1.21
CA VAL A 98 14.26 -0.88 2.29
C VAL A 98 14.20 -2.37 1.91
N ILE A 99 13.73 -2.68 0.70
CA ILE A 99 13.67 -4.06 0.20
C ILE A 99 15.07 -4.68 0.09
N LYS A 100 16.06 -3.92 -0.39
CA LYS A 100 17.45 -4.40 -0.50
C LYS A 100 18.10 -4.63 0.85
N TYR A 101 17.80 -3.77 1.83
CA TYR A 101 18.38 -3.86 3.17
C TYR A 101 17.83 -5.04 3.97
N PHE A 102 16.52 -5.21 4.00
CA PHE A 102 15.87 -6.24 4.80
C PHE A 102 15.68 -7.57 4.07
N GLY A 103 15.57 -7.55 2.76
CA GLY A 103 15.13 -8.70 1.96
C GLY A 103 13.67 -9.08 2.20
N GLU A 104 13.18 -10.06 1.44
CA GLU A 104 11.81 -10.58 1.60
C GLU A 104 11.59 -11.21 2.99
N SER A 105 12.50 -12.08 3.40
CA SER A 105 12.40 -12.76 4.71
C SER A 105 12.47 -11.78 5.87
N GLY A 106 13.42 -10.85 5.84
CA GLY A 106 13.57 -9.86 6.91
C GLY A 106 12.37 -8.93 7.05
N LEU A 107 11.70 -8.58 5.94
CA LEU A 107 10.45 -7.83 5.97
C LEU A 107 9.31 -8.69 6.52
N ALA A 108 9.17 -9.92 6.04
CA ALA A 108 8.15 -10.85 6.51
C ALA A 108 8.24 -11.08 8.03
N ASP A 109 9.45 -11.30 8.55
CA ASP A 109 9.66 -11.53 9.99
C ASP A 109 9.27 -10.32 10.84
N ARG A 110 9.57 -9.11 10.37
CA ARG A 110 9.16 -7.87 11.06
C ARG A 110 7.66 -7.66 11.06
N LEU A 111 7.00 -7.97 9.96
CA LEU A 111 5.54 -7.91 9.88
C LEU A 111 4.87 -8.96 10.77
N ARG A 112 5.41 -10.19 10.83
CA ARG A 112 4.95 -11.22 11.77
C ARG A 112 5.06 -10.74 13.22
N GLU A 113 6.19 -10.11 13.57
CA GLU A 113 6.38 -9.57 14.91
C GLU A 113 5.37 -8.44 15.22
N ASN A 114 5.07 -7.57 14.26
CA ASN A 114 4.03 -6.55 14.44
C ASN A 114 2.65 -7.20 14.67
N ILE A 115 2.30 -8.24 13.91
CA ILE A 115 1.03 -8.99 14.10
C ILE A 115 1.01 -9.63 15.50
N ARG A 116 2.11 -10.27 15.91
CA ARG A 116 2.24 -10.85 17.26
C ARG A 116 2.05 -9.82 18.37
N LEU A 117 2.67 -8.64 18.22
CA LEU A 117 2.53 -7.54 19.18
C LEU A 117 1.11 -6.97 19.18
N GLY A 118 0.46 -6.85 18.02
CA GLY A 118 -0.96 -6.50 17.93
C GLY A 118 -1.86 -7.48 18.68
N GLY A 119 -1.62 -8.78 18.53
CA GLY A 119 -2.31 -9.84 19.27
C GLY A 119 -2.07 -9.78 20.79
N LEU A 120 -0.85 -9.44 21.20
CA LEU A 120 -0.53 -9.23 22.60
C LEU A 120 -1.28 -8.02 23.17
N PHE A 121 -1.26 -6.89 22.47
CA PHE A 121 -1.98 -5.70 22.90
C PHE A 121 -3.50 -5.93 22.95
N LYS A 122 -4.06 -6.63 21.93
CA LYS A 122 -5.44 -7.11 21.95
C LYS A 122 -5.75 -7.84 23.26
N SER A 123 -4.90 -8.77 23.68
CA SER A 123 -5.11 -9.56 24.91
C SER A 123 -5.12 -8.70 26.19
N TYR A 124 -4.41 -7.56 26.19
CA TYR A 124 -4.46 -6.62 27.30
C TYR A 124 -5.77 -5.83 27.33
N VAL A 125 -6.25 -5.41 26.16
CA VAL A 125 -7.56 -4.74 26.05
C VAL A 125 -8.68 -5.67 26.51
N GLU A 126 -8.70 -6.93 26.07
CA GLU A 126 -9.70 -7.94 26.44
C GLU A 126 -9.72 -8.25 27.94
N LYS A 127 -8.60 -8.11 28.64
CA LYS A 127 -8.50 -8.31 30.08
C LYS A 127 -8.77 -7.05 30.90
N SER A 128 -8.90 -5.93 30.25
CA SER A 128 -9.12 -4.64 30.93
C SER A 128 -10.58 -4.49 31.38
N PRO A 129 -10.85 -4.03 32.59
CA PRO A 129 -12.22 -3.67 33.00
C PRO A 129 -12.69 -2.31 32.46
N ILE A 130 -11.81 -1.57 31.78
CA ILE A 130 -12.05 -0.18 31.36
C ILE A 130 -12.07 -0.01 29.82
N PHE A 131 -11.55 -0.98 29.09
CA PHE A 131 -11.45 -0.92 27.65
C PHE A 131 -12.09 -2.13 26.99
N GLU A 132 -12.70 -1.91 25.84
CA GLU A 132 -13.30 -2.95 25.01
C GLU A 132 -12.82 -2.85 23.57
N LEU A 133 -12.72 -3.99 22.90
CA LEU A 133 -12.43 -4.04 21.48
C LEU A 133 -13.67 -3.67 20.68
N ILE A 134 -13.53 -2.76 19.72
CA ILE A 134 -14.65 -2.33 18.85
C ILE A 134 -14.55 -2.90 17.43
N ALA A 135 -13.46 -3.59 17.09
CA ALA A 135 -13.26 -4.21 15.79
C ALA A 135 -12.38 -5.47 15.88
N PRO A 136 -12.48 -6.40 14.91
CA PRO A 136 -11.53 -7.49 14.75
C PRO A 136 -10.10 -6.97 14.55
N VAL A 137 -9.11 -7.75 15.01
CA VAL A 137 -7.69 -7.45 14.90
C VAL A 137 -7.02 -8.45 13.97
N PRO A 138 -7.19 -8.32 12.65
CA PRO A 138 -6.60 -9.26 11.68
C PRO A 138 -5.09 -9.04 11.46
N PHE A 139 -4.60 -7.85 11.79
CA PHE A 139 -3.20 -7.44 11.60
C PHE A 139 -2.63 -6.89 12.92
N SER A 140 -1.91 -5.78 12.85
CA SER A 140 -1.30 -5.11 14.00
C SER A 140 -2.12 -3.96 14.58
N ASP A 141 -3.17 -3.53 13.87
CA ASP A 141 -4.03 -2.42 14.33
C ASP A 141 -5.05 -2.91 15.33
N VAL A 142 -5.13 -2.26 16.48
CA VAL A 142 -6.07 -2.59 17.56
C VAL A 142 -6.99 -1.41 17.79
N CYS A 143 -8.26 -1.57 17.44
CA CYS A 143 -9.30 -0.58 17.68
C CYS A 143 -10.01 -0.88 19.02
N TYR A 144 -9.98 0.07 19.94
CA TYR A 144 -10.59 -0.07 21.25
C TYR A 144 -11.22 1.24 21.71
N ASN A 145 -12.15 1.15 22.66
CA ASN A 145 -12.82 2.27 23.29
C ASN A 145 -12.73 2.13 24.81
N LYS A 146 -13.00 3.21 25.52
CA LYS A 146 -13.24 3.17 26.97
C LYS A 146 -14.68 2.72 27.20
N SER A 147 -14.86 1.68 27.98
CA SER A 147 -16.18 1.18 28.44
C SER A 147 -16.90 2.19 29.33
#